data_224f6d3eeb1e79f0c3320054e1bb89b4
#
_entry.id   224f6d3eeb1e79f0c3320054e1bb89b4
#
_cell.length_a   1.000
_cell.length_b   1.000
_cell.length_c   1.000
_cell.angle_alpha   90.00
_cell.angle_beta   90.00
_cell.angle_gamma   90.00
#
_symmetry.space_group_name_H-M   'P 1'
#
loop_
_entity.id
_entity.type
_entity.pdbx_description
1 polymer ?
#
loop_
_entity_poly.entity_id
_entity_poly.type
_entity_poly.pdbx_seq_one_letter_code
_entity_poly.pdbx_strand_id
1 'polypeptide(L)'
;MSQHHPTRRNVLRTAGGLSAALTLGAGGVLATATAASAAGDGFGLRIVDHDESDRRLKYYRFRTDAIGWNPGVNVLLPDDYATSGRTYPVLYLFHGGGLTSDFIEFDRAGVRDWTAGKPIIVVMPDGGHAGWYSNPVGSNTGARNWETFHIAQLLPWIDANFRTYAEYDGRAVAGFSMGGFGALKYAAKYYGHFASVSAHSGPASLRRNLGAVVHWANVSSAAADLAGGTVYGAPLWDEARVSADNPVERIGSYRNKRIFLVAGTGGRPVPWFSQISEDNVLQGQREFRGLLDGAGIPYEAHEEPGSHEFRVPLFLRDLDGIIGRLRKA
;
A
#
# COMPACT_ATOMS: atom_id res chain seq x y z
N MET A 1 20.33 -19.24 -25.65
CA MET A 1 19.20 -18.98 -26.54
C MET A 1 18.69 -17.59 -26.21
N SER A 2 18.94 -16.66 -27.12
CA SER A 2 18.66 -15.22 -26.97
C SER A 2 17.21 -14.96 -27.35
N GLN A 3 16.43 -14.31 -26.45
CA GLN A 3 15.09 -13.81 -26.80
C GLN A 3 15.15 -12.29 -27.00
N HIS A 4 14.87 -11.88 -28.21
CA HIS A 4 14.76 -10.50 -28.65
C HIS A 4 13.47 -9.84 -28.13
N HIS A 5 13.59 -8.68 -27.49
CA HIS A 5 12.47 -7.75 -27.29
C HIS A 5 12.40 -6.79 -28.47
N PRO A 6 11.19 -6.48 -28.98
CA PRO A 6 11.04 -5.50 -30.06
C PRO A 6 11.07 -4.07 -29.53
N THR A 7 12.00 -3.29 -30.05
CA THR A 7 12.06 -1.83 -29.88
C THR A 7 11.02 -1.16 -30.75
N ARG A 8 10.14 -0.34 -30.18
CA ARG A 8 9.26 0.56 -30.92
C ARG A 8 9.97 1.89 -31.17
N ARG A 9 10.03 2.25 -32.45
CA ARG A 9 10.60 3.49 -33.00
C ARG A 9 9.74 4.71 -32.62
N ASN A 10 10.41 5.75 -32.13
CA ASN A 10 9.85 7.08 -31.94
C ASN A 10 9.56 7.73 -33.31
N VAL A 11 8.35 8.28 -33.46
CA VAL A 11 8.00 9.20 -34.54
C VAL A 11 7.74 10.56 -33.91
N LEU A 12 8.66 11.48 -34.14
CA LEU A 12 8.52 12.91 -33.89
C LEU A 12 7.42 13.48 -34.79
N ARG A 13 6.43 14.17 -34.21
CA ARG A 13 5.57 15.10 -34.93
C ARG A 13 5.61 16.46 -34.26
N THR A 14 6.06 17.42 -35.06
CA THR A 14 6.15 18.86 -34.79
C THR A 14 4.78 19.50 -34.59
N ALA A 15 4.71 20.38 -33.59
CA ALA A 15 3.56 21.23 -33.31
C ALA A 15 3.48 22.40 -34.31
N GLY A 16 2.35 22.55 -34.96
CA GLY A 16 1.96 23.75 -35.73
C GLY A 16 0.88 24.50 -34.94
N GLY A 17 1.15 25.73 -34.55
CA GLY A 17 0.17 26.61 -33.94
C GLY A 17 -0.85 27.14 -34.96
N LEU A 18 -2.10 27.26 -34.57
CA LEU A 18 -3.13 28.04 -35.27
C LEU A 18 -3.92 28.85 -34.24
N SER A 19 -3.76 30.16 -34.33
CA SER A 19 -4.62 31.15 -33.68
C SER A 19 -5.96 31.21 -34.44
N ALA A 20 -7.08 31.14 -33.73
CA ALA A 20 -8.39 31.45 -34.28
C ALA A 20 -9.13 32.45 -33.41
N ALA A 21 -9.67 33.46 -34.06
CA ALA A 21 -10.29 34.64 -33.51
C ALA A 21 -11.67 34.37 -32.90
N LEU A 22 -12.02 35.21 -31.91
CA LEU A 22 -13.35 35.30 -31.28
C LEU A 22 -14.45 35.71 -32.23
N THR A 23 -15.60 35.01 -32.14
CA THR A 23 -16.92 35.59 -32.41
C THR A 23 -17.84 35.39 -31.21
N LEU A 24 -18.35 36.50 -30.68
CA LEU A 24 -19.33 36.55 -29.60
C LEU A 24 -20.71 36.07 -30.11
N GLY A 25 -21.24 35.06 -29.43
CA GLY A 25 -22.62 34.59 -29.58
C GLY A 25 -23.17 34.12 -28.25
N ALA A 26 -24.36 34.57 -27.87
CA ALA A 26 -24.97 34.52 -26.57
C ALA A 26 -25.21 33.11 -25.98
N GLY A 27 -24.97 32.96 -24.68
CA GLY A 27 -25.78 32.12 -23.80
C GLY A 27 -25.47 30.64 -23.77
N GLY A 28 -24.36 30.25 -23.18
CA GLY A 28 -24.12 28.88 -22.72
C GLY A 28 -22.89 28.89 -21.84
N VAL A 29 -23.05 28.65 -20.53
CA VAL A 29 -21.91 28.41 -19.64
C VAL A 29 -21.36 27.04 -20.00
N LEU A 30 -20.41 26.99 -20.90
CA LEU A 30 -19.56 25.84 -21.09
C LEU A 30 -18.67 25.75 -19.82
N ALA A 31 -19.03 24.84 -18.91
CA ALA A 31 -18.10 24.38 -17.89
C ALA A 31 -16.89 23.78 -18.64
N THR A 32 -15.82 24.57 -18.75
CA THR A 32 -14.53 24.05 -19.19
C THR A 32 -14.09 23.07 -18.11
N ALA A 33 -14.21 21.78 -18.41
CA ALA A 33 -13.49 20.77 -17.63
C ALA A 33 -12.01 21.15 -17.72
N THR A 34 -11.46 21.67 -16.65
CA THR A 34 -10.03 21.85 -16.51
C THR A 34 -9.39 20.49 -16.70
N ALA A 35 -8.64 20.31 -17.78
CA ALA A 35 -7.83 19.12 -17.97
C ALA A 35 -7.02 18.91 -16.68
N ALA A 36 -7.11 17.72 -16.09
CA ALA A 36 -6.29 17.38 -14.94
C ALA A 36 -4.84 17.64 -15.37
N SER A 37 -4.13 18.49 -14.62
CA SER A 37 -2.71 18.72 -14.86
C SER A 37 -1.99 17.37 -14.72
N ALA A 38 -1.05 17.08 -15.62
CA ALA A 38 -0.19 15.90 -15.49
C ALA A 38 0.50 15.94 -14.11
N ALA A 39 0.65 14.77 -13.49
CA ALA A 39 1.32 14.66 -12.20
C ALA A 39 2.78 15.16 -12.30
N GLY A 40 3.25 15.88 -11.30
CA GLY A 40 4.56 16.50 -11.26
C GLY A 40 5.50 15.93 -10.18
N ASP A 41 6.77 16.30 -10.27
CA ASP A 41 7.77 15.99 -9.26
C ASP A 41 7.44 16.67 -7.91
N GLY A 42 7.92 16.12 -6.80
CA GLY A 42 7.76 16.73 -5.48
C GLY A 42 8.10 15.80 -4.33
N PHE A 43 8.25 16.33 -3.14
CA PHE A 43 8.46 15.57 -1.89
C PHE A 43 9.67 14.60 -1.94
N GLY A 44 10.72 14.96 -2.69
CA GLY A 44 11.87 14.07 -2.91
C GLY A 44 11.64 12.96 -3.92
N LEU A 45 10.52 12.97 -4.64
CA LEU A 45 10.20 12.07 -5.74
C LEU A 45 10.37 12.79 -7.06
N ARG A 46 11.10 12.16 -7.98
CA ARG A 46 11.23 12.58 -9.37
C ARG A 46 10.68 11.49 -10.28
N ILE A 47 9.70 11.82 -11.10
CA ILE A 47 9.14 10.90 -12.09
C ILE A 47 10.21 10.61 -13.15
N VAL A 48 10.52 9.32 -13.34
CA VAL A 48 11.46 8.85 -14.37
C VAL A 48 10.79 8.03 -15.45
N ASP A 49 9.58 7.52 -15.17
CA ASP A 49 8.73 6.80 -16.10
C ASP A 49 7.28 6.88 -15.63
N HIS A 50 6.31 6.95 -16.56
CA HIS A 50 4.90 6.96 -16.24
C HIS A 50 4.03 6.53 -17.41
N ASP A 51 2.83 6.02 -17.09
CA ASP A 51 1.76 5.77 -18.06
C ASP A 51 0.43 6.27 -17.48
N GLU A 52 -0.15 7.29 -18.10
CA GLU A 52 -1.45 7.87 -17.76
C GLU A 52 -2.51 7.60 -18.86
N SER A 53 -2.20 6.75 -19.82
CA SER A 53 -3.07 6.49 -20.98
C SER A 53 -4.36 5.74 -20.62
N ASP A 54 -4.33 4.86 -19.63
CA ASP A 54 -5.53 4.19 -19.12
C ASP A 54 -6.42 5.19 -18.36
N ARG A 55 -7.74 5.10 -18.54
CA ARG A 55 -8.69 6.03 -17.91
C ARG A 55 -8.65 5.96 -16.38
N ARG A 56 -8.49 4.77 -15.82
CA ARG A 56 -8.51 4.55 -14.36
C ARG A 56 -7.14 4.28 -13.77
N LEU A 57 -6.31 3.45 -14.38
CA LEU A 57 -5.02 3.07 -13.84
C LEU A 57 -3.93 4.02 -14.33
N LYS A 58 -3.25 4.65 -13.40
CA LYS A 58 -2.08 5.47 -13.63
C LYS A 58 -0.87 4.79 -13.04
N TYR A 59 0.21 4.74 -13.79
CA TYR A 59 1.47 4.17 -13.38
C TYR A 59 2.53 5.25 -13.29
N TYR A 60 3.35 5.18 -12.23
CA TYR A 60 4.52 6.04 -12.03
C TYR A 60 5.70 5.23 -11.53
N ARG A 61 6.88 5.62 -11.97
CA ARG A 61 8.16 5.16 -11.44
C ARG A 61 8.97 6.35 -11.00
N PHE A 62 9.54 6.27 -9.80
CA PHE A 62 10.23 7.39 -9.19
C PHE A 62 11.71 7.12 -9.01
N ARG A 63 12.53 8.18 -9.16
CA ARG A 63 13.84 8.28 -8.53
C ARG A 63 13.67 8.95 -7.18
N THR A 64 14.31 8.39 -6.15
CA THR A 64 14.32 8.92 -4.79
C THR A 64 15.60 8.50 -4.07
N ASP A 65 16.06 9.31 -3.10
CA ASP A 65 17.21 8.94 -2.25
C ASP A 65 16.81 7.90 -1.16
N ALA A 66 15.53 7.71 -0.93
CA ALA A 66 15.05 6.70 0.03
C ALA A 66 15.27 5.27 -0.44
N ILE A 67 15.23 5.01 -1.76
CA ILE A 67 15.32 3.67 -2.36
C ILE A 67 16.39 3.68 -3.44
N GLY A 68 17.32 2.74 -3.41
CA GLY A 68 18.46 2.66 -4.33
C GLY A 68 18.15 2.18 -5.75
N TRP A 69 16.87 1.95 -6.07
CA TRP A 69 16.35 1.78 -7.44
C TRP A 69 15.14 2.68 -7.64
N ASN A 70 14.46 2.57 -8.78
CA ASN A 70 13.28 3.37 -9.09
C ASN A 70 12.00 2.61 -8.71
N PRO A 71 11.40 2.81 -7.53
CA PRO A 71 10.18 2.14 -7.11
C PRO A 71 8.99 2.52 -8.00
N GLY A 72 8.11 1.55 -8.24
CA GLY A 72 6.85 1.74 -8.97
C GLY A 72 5.68 2.02 -8.07
N VAL A 73 4.68 2.71 -8.59
CA VAL A 73 3.40 2.97 -7.93
C VAL A 73 2.28 2.93 -8.96
N ASN A 74 1.25 2.14 -8.68
CA ASN A 74 -0.02 2.19 -9.40
C ASN A 74 -1.04 3.01 -8.61
N VAL A 75 -1.74 3.92 -9.29
CA VAL A 75 -2.84 4.71 -8.74
C VAL A 75 -4.09 4.40 -9.54
N LEU A 76 -5.04 3.72 -8.92
CA LEU A 76 -6.31 3.36 -9.53
C LEU A 76 -7.39 4.36 -9.14
N LEU A 77 -7.94 5.04 -10.12
CA LEU A 77 -8.92 6.12 -9.96
C LEU A 77 -10.35 5.58 -10.03
N PRO A 78 -11.33 6.24 -9.38
CA PRO A 78 -12.76 5.98 -9.56
C PRO A 78 -13.20 6.14 -11.01
N ASP A 79 -14.27 5.45 -11.40
CA ASP A 79 -14.79 5.48 -12.77
C ASP A 79 -15.16 6.88 -13.27
N ASP A 80 -15.64 7.73 -12.39
CA ASP A 80 -16.06 9.10 -12.69
C ASP A 80 -15.01 10.17 -12.37
N TYR A 81 -13.79 9.78 -12.00
CA TYR A 81 -12.75 10.72 -11.60
C TYR A 81 -12.50 11.84 -12.63
N ALA A 82 -12.48 11.51 -13.94
CA ALA A 82 -12.20 12.48 -14.98
C ALA A 82 -13.37 13.47 -15.22
N THR A 83 -14.60 13.14 -14.83
CA THR A 83 -15.81 13.90 -15.15
C THR A 83 -16.50 14.56 -13.99
N SER A 84 -16.29 14.06 -12.75
CA SER A 84 -17.06 14.49 -11.58
C SER A 84 -16.54 15.77 -10.91
N GLY A 85 -15.25 16.09 -11.05
CA GLY A 85 -14.61 17.16 -10.27
C GLY A 85 -14.54 16.92 -8.75
N ARG A 86 -15.06 15.79 -8.23
CA ARG A 86 -15.11 15.46 -6.81
C ARG A 86 -13.73 15.16 -6.21
N THR A 87 -13.64 15.28 -4.91
CA THR A 87 -12.52 14.82 -4.08
C THR A 87 -12.88 13.45 -3.51
N TYR A 88 -11.90 12.55 -3.39
CA TYR A 88 -12.12 11.14 -3.03
C TYR A 88 -11.29 10.72 -1.82
N PRO A 89 -11.80 9.77 -1.02
CA PRO A 89 -10.97 9.06 -0.05
C PRO A 89 -9.94 8.17 -0.75
N VAL A 90 -8.89 7.82 -0.02
CA VAL A 90 -7.76 7.03 -0.53
C VAL A 90 -7.57 5.76 0.30
N LEU A 91 -7.42 4.63 -0.38
CA LEU A 91 -6.92 3.37 0.18
C LEU A 91 -5.48 3.16 -0.28
N TYR A 92 -4.54 3.11 0.65
CA TYR A 92 -3.20 2.60 0.41
C TYR A 92 -3.23 1.07 0.58
N LEU A 93 -3.03 0.33 -0.51
CA LEU A 93 -3.14 -1.13 -0.56
C LEU A 93 -1.76 -1.76 -0.79
N PHE A 94 -1.26 -2.44 0.23
CA PHE A 94 0.11 -2.93 0.34
C PHE A 94 0.22 -4.40 -0.05
N HIS A 95 1.11 -4.72 -1.00
CA HIS A 95 1.36 -6.08 -1.47
C HIS A 95 2.09 -6.95 -0.44
N GLY A 96 2.05 -8.26 -0.63
CA GLY A 96 2.76 -9.24 0.19
C GLY A 96 4.27 -9.26 -0.05
N GLY A 97 4.99 -10.09 0.67
CA GLY A 97 6.40 -10.39 0.43
C GLY A 97 6.58 -11.56 -0.53
N GLY A 98 7.61 -11.51 -1.38
CA GLY A 98 7.95 -12.59 -2.31
C GLY A 98 8.67 -12.08 -3.55
N LEU A 99 9.44 -12.94 -4.22
CA LEU A 99 10.24 -12.56 -5.39
C LEU A 99 9.41 -12.08 -6.60
N THR A 100 8.11 -12.36 -6.60
CA THR A 100 7.17 -11.95 -7.65
C THR A 100 6.17 -10.91 -7.17
N SER A 101 6.22 -10.54 -5.89
CA SER A 101 5.34 -9.52 -5.29
C SER A 101 5.90 -8.14 -5.55
N ASP A 102 5.07 -7.26 -6.04
CA ASP A 102 5.40 -5.88 -6.39
C ASP A 102 4.13 -5.01 -6.44
N PHE A 103 4.28 -3.74 -6.80
CA PHE A 103 3.19 -2.76 -6.92
C PHE A 103 2.07 -3.14 -7.92
N ILE A 104 2.27 -4.14 -8.78
CA ILE A 104 1.25 -4.62 -9.74
C ILE A 104 0.52 -5.89 -9.27
N GLU A 105 0.83 -6.41 -8.06
CA GLU A 105 0.24 -7.64 -7.52
C GLU A 105 -1.29 -7.58 -7.51
N PHE A 106 -1.87 -6.51 -6.98
CA PHE A 106 -3.32 -6.36 -6.91
C PHE A 106 -3.98 -6.04 -8.26
N ASP A 107 -3.26 -5.40 -9.19
CA ASP A 107 -3.76 -5.22 -10.55
C ASP A 107 -3.90 -6.57 -11.27
N ARG A 108 -2.90 -7.44 -11.14
CA ARG A 108 -2.96 -8.84 -11.63
C ARG A 108 -4.07 -9.65 -10.96
N ALA A 109 -4.36 -9.38 -9.69
CA ALA A 109 -5.39 -10.08 -8.93
C ALA A 109 -6.82 -9.64 -9.25
N GLY A 110 -7.02 -8.48 -9.92
CA GLY A 110 -8.32 -8.00 -10.36
C GLY A 110 -8.88 -6.79 -9.58
N VAL A 111 -8.02 -5.99 -8.92
CA VAL A 111 -8.46 -4.81 -8.14
C VAL A 111 -9.30 -3.83 -8.95
N ARG A 112 -9.12 -3.76 -10.26
CA ARG A 112 -9.93 -2.91 -11.15
C ARG A 112 -11.40 -3.29 -11.11
N ASP A 113 -11.70 -4.60 -11.12
CA ASP A 113 -13.07 -5.12 -11.06
C ASP A 113 -13.64 -4.96 -9.64
N TRP A 114 -12.83 -5.19 -8.61
CA TRP A 114 -13.25 -5.07 -7.21
C TRP A 114 -13.65 -3.64 -6.84
N THR A 115 -13.09 -2.65 -7.52
CA THR A 115 -13.33 -1.22 -7.27
C THR A 115 -14.23 -0.55 -8.30
N ALA A 116 -14.78 -1.31 -9.27
CA ALA A 116 -15.70 -0.77 -10.25
C ALA A 116 -16.93 -0.15 -9.56
N GLY A 117 -17.28 1.09 -9.94
CA GLY A 117 -18.38 1.86 -9.34
C GLY A 117 -18.13 2.37 -7.91
N LYS A 118 -16.97 2.10 -7.32
CA LYS A 118 -16.68 2.54 -5.94
C LYS A 118 -15.96 3.90 -5.92
N PRO A 119 -16.41 4.84 -5.07
CA PRO A 119 -15.87 6.21 -5.02
C PRO A 119 -14.60 6.29 -4.15
N ILE A 120 -13.54 5.61 -4.53
CA ILE A 120 -12.28 5.56 -3.78
C ILE A 120 -11.09 5.49 -4.75
N ILE A 121 -10.02 6.22 -4.42
CA ILE A 121 -8.72 6.08 -5.07
C ILE A 121 -7.97 4.95 -4.38
N VAL A 122 -7.34 4.03 -5.13
CA VAL A 122 -6.48 2.98 -4.57
C VAL A 122 -5.04 3.21 -5.01
N VAL A 123 -4.14 3.37 -4.04
CA VAL A 123 -2.71 3.54 -4.25
C VAL A 123 -2.01 2.23 -3.90
N MET A 124 -1.33 1.65 -4.86
CA MET A 124 -0.60 0.38 -4.74
C MET A 124 0.89 0.65 -4.96
N PRO A 125 1.65 0.92 -3.89
CA PRO A 125 3.08 1.21 -3.98
C PRO A 125 3.92 -0.05 -3.94
N ASP A 126 5.11 0.02 -4.52
CA ASP A 126 6.19 -0.94 -4.30
C ASP A 126 6.65 -0.89 -2.83
N GLY A 127 6.90 -2.03 -2.23
CA GLY A 127 7.39 -2.21 -0.86
C GLY A 127 8.63 -3.12 -0.80
N GLY A 128 9.24 -3.42 -1.97
CA GLY A 128 10.31 -4.39 -2.11
C GLY A 128 9.83 -5.83 -2.01
N HIS A 129 10.67 -6.78 -2.40
CA HIS A 129 10.33 -8.20 -2.29
C HIS A 129 10.19 -8.67 -0.84
N ALA A 130 10.96 -8.07 0.07
CA ALA A 130 10.92 -8.32 1.52
C ALA A 130 11.33 -7.07 2.31
N GLY A 131 10.85 -5.89 1.93
CA GLY A 131 11.18 -4.62 2.56
C GLY A 131 10.45 -4.36 3.88
N TRP A 132 9.44 -5.19 4.21
CA TRP A 132 8.66 -5.13 5.46
C TRP A 132 8.13 -3.74 5.80
N TYR A 133 7.93 -2.90 4.78
CA TYR A 133 7.45 -1.52 4.96
C TYR A 133 8.26 -0.74 6.01
N SER A 134 9.59 -0.99 6.06
CA SER A 134 10.48 -0.51 7.10
C SER A 134 11.70 0.20 6.51
N ASN A 135 12.32 1.06 7.32
CA ASN A 135 13.67 1.50 7.09
C ASN A 135 14.60 0.48 7.78
N PRO A 136 15.45 -0.28 7.08
CA PRO A 136 16.24 -1.34 7.69
C PRO A 136 17.35 -0.78 8.61
N VAL A 137 17.80 -1.59 9.56
CA VAL A 137 19.00 -1.29 10.38
C VAL A 137 20.24 -1.30 9.48
N GLY A 138 20.31 -2.21 8.51
CA GLY A 138 21.42 -2.28 7.59
C GLY A 138 21.02 -2.85 6.24
N SER A 139 21.69 -2.36 5.18
CA SER A 139 21.53 -2.80 3.80
C SER A 139 22.88 -2.76 3.10
N ASN A 140 23.24 -3.84 2.40
CA ASN A 140 24.46 -3.93 1.59
C ASN A 140 24.21 -3.61 0.11
N THR A 141 22.99 -3.20 -0.24
CA THR A 141 22.55 -2.89 -1.61
C THR A 141 22.11 -1.43 -1.79
N GLY A 142 22.55 -0.53 -0.91
CA GLY A 142 22.15 0.88 -0.89
C GLY A 142 20.85 1.12 -0.11
N ALA A 143 20.29 2.30 -0.27
CA ALA A 143 19.10 2.72 0.48
C ALA A 143 17.88 1.83 0.19
N ARG A 144 17.14 1.47 1.25
CA ARG A 144 15.92 0.64 1.25
C ARG A 144 14.93 1.17 2.28
N ASN A 145 14.79 2.49 2.35
CA ASN A 145 14.00 3.16 3.37
C ASN A 145 12.53 3.25 2.97
N TRP A 146 11.84 2.10 2.94
CA TRP A 146 10.46 1.98 2.49
C TRP A 146 9.47 2.81 3.30
N GLU A 147 9.66 2.89 4.62
CA GLU A 147 8.81 3.73 5.47
C GLU A 147 8.94 5.21 5.12
N THR A 148 10.17 5.68 4.87
CA THR A 148 10.42 7.07 4.40
C THR A 148 9.77 7.30 3.04
N PHE A 149 9.94 6.37 2.09
CA PHE A 149 9.33 6.46 0.77
C PHE A 149 7.80 6.58 0.85
N HIS A 150 7.15 5.70 1.62
CA HIS A 150 5.69 5.67 1.69
C HIS A 150 5.09 6.86 2.42
N ILE A 151 5.64 7.19 3.60
CA ILE A 151 4.99 8.15 4.51
C ILE A 151 5.47 9.58 4.26
N ALA A 152 6.78 9.77 4.13
CA ALA A 152 7.33 11.12 4.02
C ALA A 152 7.32 11.65 2.57
N GLN A 153 7.27 10.76 1.57
CA GLN A 153 7.37 11.16 0.17
C GLN A 153 6.09 10.86 -0.60
N LEU A 154 5.66 9.59 -0.69
CA LEU A 154 4.55 9.18 -1.54
C LEU A 154 3.20 9.71 -1.05
N LEU A 155 2.91 9.62 0.25
CA LEU A 155 1.63 10.07 0.78
C LEU A 155 1.36 11.54 0.45
N PRO A 156 2.26 12.52 0.77
CA PRO A 156 2.03 13.92 0.39
C PRO A 156 2.10 14.14 -1.13
N TRP A 157 2.86 13.31 -1.88
CA TRP A 157 2.88 13.40 -3.33
C TRP A 157 1.51 13.01 -3.94
N ILE A 158 0.85 11.97 -3.43
CA ILE A 158 -0.50 11.57 -3.85
C ILE A 158 -1.48 12.71 -3.59
N ASP A 159 -1.43 13.33 -2.41
CA ASP A 159 -2.34 14.43 -2.07
C ASP A 159 -2.12 15.68 -2.92
N ALA A 160 -0.89 15.94 -3.35
CA ALA A 160 -0.56 17.08 -4.22
C ALA A 160 -0.96 16.86 -5.68
N ASN A 161 -1.03 15.60 -6.15
CA ASN A 161 -1.24 15.29 -7.57
C ASN A 161 -2.63 14.73 -7.88
N PHE A 162 -3.39 14.31 -6.86
CA PHE A 162 -4.74 13.75 -7.04
C PHE A 162 -5.75 14.46 -6.13
N ARG A 163 -7.02 14.47 -6.53
CA ARG A 163 -8.11 15.04 -5.72
C ARG A 163 -8.47 14.12 -4.56
N THR A 164 -7.68 14.18 -3.49
CA THR A 164 -7.81 13.36 -2.29
C THR A 164 -8.31 14.16 -1.10
N TYR A 165 -9.03 13.51 -0.17
CA TYR A 165 -9.18 14.04 1.17
C TYR A 165 -7.88 13.82 1.95
N ALA A 166 -7.01 14.84 1.98
CA ALA A 166 -5.67 14.82 2.55
C ALA A 166 -5.65 14.83 4.11
N GLU A 167 -6.61 14.20 4.75
CA GLU A 167 -6.85 14.21 6.18
C GLU A 167 -7.04 12.79 6.74
N TYR A 168 -7.06 12.67 8.06
CA TYR A 168 -7.24 11.40 8.79
C TYR A 168 -8.43 10.58 8.29
N ASP A 169 -9.61 11.20 8.19
CA ASP A 169 -10.86 10.55 7.80
C ASP A 169 -10.99 10.35 6.28
N GLY A 170 -10.04 10.85 5.51
CA GLY A 170 -9.92 10.63 4.07
C GLY A 170 -9.05 9.43 3.69
N ARG A 171 -8.35 8.79 4.64
CA ARG A 171 -7.36 7.76 4.31
C ARG A 171 -7.59 6.45 5.05
N ALA A 172 -7.38 5.35 4.32
CA ALA A 172 -7.29 3.99 4.83
C ALA A 172 -5.98 3.34 4.39
N VAL A 173 -5.53 2.36 5.15
CA VAL A 173 -4.42 1.49 4.78
C VAL A 173 -4.82 0.03 4.96
N ALA A 174 -4.54 -0.80 3.97
CA ALA A 174 -4.78 -2.23 4.00
C ALA A 174 -3.63 -2.98 3.34
N GLY A 175 -3.49 -4.25 3.61
CA GLY A 175 -2.48 -5.05 2.93
C GLY A 175 -2.58 -6.53 3.22
N PHE A 176 -1.81 -7.30 2.45
CA PHE A 176 -1.70 -8.74 2.57
C PHE A 176 -0.32 -9.12 3.13
N SER A 177 -0.26 -10.09 4.04
CA SER A 177 1.00 -10.66 4.53
C SER A 177 1.95 -9.58 5.08
N MET A 178 3.14 -9.43 4.49
CA MET A 178 4.07 -8.33 4.76
C MET A 178 3.38 -6.96 4.67
N GLY A 179 2.49 -6.75 3.68
CA GLY A 179 1.69 -5.53 3.55
C GLY A 179 0.65 -5.35 4.64
N GLY A 180 0.07 -6.44 5.15
CA GLY A 180 -0.82 -6.40 6.31
C GLY A 180 -0.11 -5.97 7.60
N PHE A 181 1.13 -6.44 7.80
CA PHE A 181 2.00 -5.93 8.86
C PHE A 181 2.29 -4.44 8.66
N GLY A 182 2.69 -4.04 7.45
CA GLY A 182 2.97 -2.64 7.11
C GLY A 182 1.77 -1.73 7.38
N ALA A 183 0.56 -2.20 7.06
CA ALA A 183 -0.68 -1.47 7.33
C ALA A 183 -0.90 -1.27 8.84
N LEU A 184 -0.81 -2.33 9.65
CA LEU A 184 -0.93 -2.24 11.10
C LEU A 184 0.14 -1.30 11.68
N LYS A 185 1.41 -1.51 11.34
CA LYS A 185 2.53 -0.68 11.78
C LYS A 185 2.30 0.80 11.47
N TYR A 186 1.94 1.14 10.22
CA TYR A 186 1.75 2.54 9.85
C TYR A 186 0.54 3.17 10.52
N ALA A 187 -0.57 2.43 10.67
CA ALA A 187 -1.74 2.92 11.39
C ALA A 187 -1.45 3.23 12.86
N ALA A 188 -0.52 2.51 13.48
CA ALA A 188 -0.11 2.73 14.86
C ALA A 188 0.93 3.86 14.99
N LYS A 189 1.99 3.79 14.17
CA LYS A 189 3.14 4.70 14.24
C LYS A 189 2.76 6.11 13.77
N TYR A 190 1.92 6.20 12.77
CA TYR A 190 1.38 7.44 12.19
C TYR A 190 -0.11 7.57 12.46
N TYR A 191 -0.47 7.53 13.75
CA TYR A 191 -1.87 7.39 14.21
C TYR A 191 -2.83 8.45 13.66
N GLY A 192 -2.33 9.63 13.29
CA GLY A 192 -3.12 10.72 12.72
C GLY A 192 -3.33 10.64 11.19
N HIS A 193 -2.83 9.61 10.50
CA HIS A 193 -2.88 9.55 9.04
C HIS A 193 -4.03 8.72 8.50
N PHE A 194 -4.47 7.66 9.21
CA PHE A 194 -5.40 6.67 8.68
C PHE A 194 -6.56 6.41 9.65
N ALA A 195 -7.80 6.53 9.17
CA ALA A 195 -9.02 6.25 9.93
C ALA A 195 -9.48 4.78 9.85
N SER A 196 -8.95 4.02 8.91
CA SER A 196 -9.21 2.58 8.76
C SER A 196 -7.92 1.83 8.50
N VAL A 197 -7.79 0.65 9.11
CA VAL A 197 -6.67 -0.26 8.90
C VAL A 197 -7.17 -1.68 8.74
N SER A 198 -6.58 -2.40 7.77
CA SER A 198 -6.93 -3.79 7.53
C SER A 198 -5.68 -4.65 7.29
N ALA A 199 -5.65 -5.83 7.92
CA ALA A 199 -4.56 -6.78 7.77
C ALA A 199 -5.11 -8.15 7.34
N HIS A 200 -4.89 -8.50 6.07
CA HIS A 200 -5.20 -9.80 5.50
C HIS A 200 -3.96 -10.69 5.63
N SER A 201 -4.04 -11.72 6.47
CA SER A 201 -2.90 -12.59 6.84
C SER A 201 -1.64 -11.81 7.25
N GLY A 202 -1.82 -10.62 7.86
CA GLY A 202 -0.73 -9.75 8.29
C GLY A 202 -0.31 -10.01 9.72
N PRO A 203 1.00 -10.21 10.00
CA PRO A 203 1.49 -10.35 11.38
C PRO A 203 1.17 -9.12 12.22
N ALA A 204 0.67 -9.34 13.45
CA ALA A 204 0.34 -8.28 14.39
C ALA A 204 1.26 -8.26 15.64
N SER A 205 2.09 -9.30 15.82
CA SER A 205 3.03 -9.42 16.93
C SER A 205 4.42 -9.82 16.42
N LEU A 206 5.40 -8.97 16.67
CA LEU A 206 6.79 -9.22 16.28
C LEU A 206 7.52 -10.17 17.26
N ARG A 207 7.16 -10.12 18.56
CA ARG A 207 7.92 -10.80 19.63
C ARG A 207 7.40 -12.20 19.96
N ARG A 208 6.18 -12.52 19.56
CA ARG A 208 5.61 -13.84 19.85
C ARG A 208 6.47 -14.97 19.29
N ASN A 209 6.42 -16.13 19.94
CA ASN A 209 7.19 -17.32 19.57
C ASN A 209 8.69 -17.01 19.41
N LEU A 210 9.28 -16.43 20.42
CA LEU A 210 10.71 -16.04 20.44
C LEU A 210 11.09 -15.11 19.29
N GLY A 211 10.18 -14.22 18.89
CA GLY A 211 10.43 -13.28 17.81
C GLY A 211 10.36 -13.88 16.41
N ALA A 212 9.51 -14.90 16.21
CA ALA A 212 9.41 -15.58 14.92
C ALA A 212 9.20 -14.63 13.74
N VAL A 213 8.41 -13.57 13.92
CA VAL A 213 8.17 -12.57 12.85
C VAL A 213 9.38 -11.66 12.65
N VAL A 214 10.13 -11.29 13.70
CA VAL A 214 11.40 -10.56 13.55
C VAL A 214 12.42 -11.40 12.78
N HIS A 215 12.56 -12.69 13.11
CA HIS A 215 13.42 -13.60 12.36
C HIS A 215 12.98 -13.75 10.91
N TRP A 216 11.68 -13.91 10.67
CA TRP A 216 11.14 -13.97 9.31
C TRP A 216 11.47 -12.71 8.51
N ALA A 217 11.26 -11.53 9.10
CA ALA A 217 11.60 -10.25 8.47
C ALA A 217 13.10 -10.16 8.15
N ASN A 218 13.96 -10.46 9.10
CA ASN A 218 15.41 -10.38 8.92
C ASN A 218 15.92 -11.35 7.85
N VAL A 219 15.47 -12.62 7.89
CA VAL A 219 15.95 -13.66 6.95
C VAL A 219 15.46 -13.37 5.54
N SER A 220 14.16 -13.03 5.37
CA SER A 220 13.61 -12.77 4.05
C SER A 220 14.20 -11.50 3.42
N SER A 221 14.38 -10.44 4.21
CA SER A 221 14.97 -9.19 3.72
C SER A 221 16.47 -9.35 3.39
N ALA A 222 17.22 -10.07 4.22
CA ALA A 222 18.62 -10.36 3.95
C ALA A 222 18.83 -11.12 2.63
N ALA A 223 17.92 -12.05 2.33
CA ALA A 223 17.97 -12.86 1.12
C ALA A 223 17.51 -12.11 -0.13
N ALA A 224 16.44 -11.32 -0.03
CA ALA A 224 15.77 -10.76 -1.21
C ALA A 224 16.17 -9.31 -1.53
N ASP A 225 16.32 -8.45 -0.50
CA ASP A 225 16.44 -7.00 -0.70
C ASP A 225 17.73 -6.38 -0.15
N LEU A 226 18.31 -6.94 0.91
CA LEU A 226 19.35 -6.27 1.68
C LEU A 226 20.73 -6.90 1.54
N ALA A 227 20.89 -7.98 0.76
CA ALA A 227 22.13 -8.71 0.53
C ALA A 227 22.90 -9.00 1.85
N GLY A 228 22.23 -9.62 2.82
CA GLY A 228 22.76 -9.92 4.15
C GLY A 228 22.55 -8.83 5.21
N GLY A 229 22.05 -7.64 4.84
CA GLY A 229 21.53 -6.66 5.80
C GLY A 229 20.22 -7.13 6.45
N THR A 230 19.73 -6.40 7.44
CA THR A 230 18.52 -6.80 8.19
C THR A 230 17.62 -5.63 8.53
N VAL A 231 16.33 -5.89 8.64
CA VAL A 231 15.34 -4.88 9.05
C VAL A 231 15.52 -4.51 10.52
N TYR A 232 15.69 -5.49 11.40
CA TYR A 232 15.67 -5.31 12.86
C TYR A 232 17.02 -5.55 13.55
N GLY A 233 18.08 -5.83 12.80
CA GLY A 233 19.40 -6.15 13.37
C GLY A 233 19.63 -7.65 13.56
N ALA A 234 20.90 -8.07 13.49
CA ALA A 234 21.38 -9.41 13.74
C ALA A 234 22.86 -9.36 14.13
N PRO A 235 23.34 -10.22 15.07
CA PRO A 235 22.61 -11.28 15.78
C PRO A 235 21.67 -10.78 16.88
N LEU A 236 21.81 -9.54 17.33
CA LEU A 236 20.92 -8.91 18.31
C LEU A 236 19.99 -7.92 17.62
N TRP A 237 18.75 -7.90 18.05
CA TRP A 237 17.78 -6.96 17.52
C TRP A 237 17.97 -5.56 18.07
N ASP A 238 17.61 -4.56 17.29
CA ASP A 238 17.35 -3.21 17.76
C ASP A 238 15.99 -3.22 18.48
N GLU A 239 16.04 -3.37 19.81
CA GLU A 239 14.85 -3.50 20.66
C GLU A 239 13.93 -2.28 20.57
N ALA A 240 14.50 -1.07 20.46
CA ALA A 240 13.73 0.15 20.35
C ALA A 240 12.96 0.18 19.01
N ARG A 241 13.58 -0.27 17.93
CA ARG A 241 12.94 -0.39 16.62
C ARG A 241 11.85 -1.45 16.61
N VAL A 242 12.13 -2.63 17.18
CA VAL A 242 11.11 -3.70 17.27
C VAL A 242 9.90 -3.19 18.05
N SER A 243 10.07 -2.54 19.19
CA SER A 243 8.96 -1.98 19.96
C SER A 243 8.23 -0.86 19.23
N ALA A 244 8.95 0.01 18.51
CA ALA A 244 8.34 1.10 17.73
C ALA A 244 7.45 0.58 16.59
N ASP A 245 7.82 -0.57 15.99
CA ASP A 245 7.15 -1.16 14.85
C ASP A 245 6.13 -2.26 15.23
N ASN A 246 6.11 -2.71 16.51
CA ASN A 246 5.27 -3.83 16.95
C ASN A 246 3.82 -3.40 17.23
N PRO A 247 2.82 -3.86 16.44
CA PRO A 247 1.43 -3.46 16.62
C PRO A 247 0.89 -3.72 18.03
N VAL A 248 1.19 -4.87 18.63
CA VAL A 248 0.69 -5.24 19.98
C VAL A 248 1.24 -4.34 21.08
N GLU A 249 2.34 -3.66 20.88
CA GLU A 249 2.90 -2.71 21.86
C GLU A 249 2.33 -1.28 21.69
N ARG A 250 1.46 -1.06 20.70
CA ARG A 250 0.93 0.26 20.33
C ARG A 250 -0.60 0.33 20.36
N ILE A 251 -1.26 -0.47 21.18
CA ILE A 251 -2.73 -0.64 21.20
C ILE A 251 -3.48 0.68 21.27
N GLY A 252 -3.05 1.62 22.11
CA GLY A 252 -3.69 2.93 22.24
C GLY A 252 -3.79 3.74 20.93
N SER A 253 -2.87 3.50 19.98
CA SER A 253 -2.85 4.18 18.68
C SER A 253 -3.98 3.76 17.74
N TYR A 254 -4.67 2.66 18.06
CA TYR A 254 -5.79 2.17 17.24
C TYR A 254 -7.16 2.72 17.69
N ARG A 255 -7.22 3.53 18.75
CA ARG A 255 -8.46 4.20 19.15
C ARG A 255 -9.02 5.04 18.00
N ASN A 256 -10.35 4.99 17.84
CA ASN A 256 -11.09 5.70 16.79
C ASN A 256 -10.83 5.22 15.35
N LYS A 257 -10.11 4.12 15.16
CA LYS A 257 -9.93 3.51 13.85
C LYS A 257 -10.92 2.37 13.63
N ARG A 258 -11.32 2.18 12.38
CA ARG A 258 -11.88 0.90 11.95
C ARG A 258 -10.73 -0.08 11.78
N ILE A 259 -10.86 -1.26 12.37
CA ILE A 259 -9.86 -2.34 12.32
C ILE A 259 -10.50 -3.57 11.72
N PHE A 260 -9.87 -4.16 10.69
CA PHE A 260 -10.32 -5.39 10.05
C PHE A 260 -9.17 -6.38 9.94
N LEU A 261 -9.38 -7.59 10.43
CA LEU A 261 -8.34 -8.61 10.53
C LEU A 261 -8.81 -9.90 9.87
N VAL A 262 -7.92 -10.54 9.10
CA VAL A 262 -8.17 -11.85 8.50
C VAL A 262 -6.97 -12.75 8.73
N ALA A 263 -7.19 -13.99 9.15
CA ALA A 263 -6.16 -15.01 9.26
C ALA A 263 -6.69 -16.39 8.85
N GLY A 264 -5.82 -17.25 8.35
CA GLY A 264 -6.09 -18.64 8.06
C GLY A 264 -5.95 -19.53 9.30
N THR A 265 -6.78 -20.57 9.41
CA THR A 265 -6.75 -21.54 10.51
C THR A 265 -6.10 -22.87 10.13
N GLY A 266 -5.53 -22.97 8.90
CA GLY A 266 -5.03 -24.24 8.36
C GLY A 266 -6.15 -25.09 7.76
N GLY A 267 -5.96 -26.43 7.77
CA GLY A 267 -6.96 -27.38 7.30
C GLY A 267 -6.88 -27.73 5.81
N ARG A 268 -5.90 -27.21 5.08
CA ARG A 268 -5.57 -27.60 3.70
C ARG A 268 -4.13 -28.07 3.59
N PRO A 269 -3.81 -29.06 2.75
CA PRO A 269 -2.44 -29.42 2.44
C PRO A 269 -1.75 -28.23 1.74
N VAL A 270 -0.71 -27.69 2.34
CA VAL A 270 0.08 -26.56 1.82
C VAL A 270 1.56 -26.80 2.13
N PRO A 271 2.48 -26.14 1.44
CA PRO A 271 3.88 -26.19 1.81
C PRO A 271 4.06 -25.81 3.29
N TRP A 272 4.86 -26.56 4.01
CA TRP A 272 5.08 -26.39 5.46
C TRP A 272 5.43 -24.95 5.87
N PHE A 273 6.19 -24.24 5.02
CA PHE A 273 6.56 -22.85 5.25
C PHE A 273 5.34 -21.92 5.29
N SER A 274 4.39 -22.10 4.36
CA SER A 274 3.14 -21.32 4.32
C SER A 274 2.30 -21.53 5.56
N GLN A 275 2.24 -22.77 6.09
CA GLN A 275 1.51 -23.08 7.31
C GLN A 275 2.17 -22.46 8.54
N ILE A 276 3.50 -22.58 8.70
CA ILE A 276 4.23 -21.95 9.82
C ILE A 276 4.07 -20.44 9.82
N SER A 277 4.09 -19.81 8.63
CA SER A 277 3.89 -18.37 8.50
C SER A 277 2.49 -17.97 8.97
N GLU A 278 1.45 -18.68 8.53
CA GLU A 278 0.07 -18.38 8.91
C GLU A 278 -0.23 -18.67 10.38
N ASP A 279 0.36 -19.72 10.97
CA ASP A 279 0.22 -20.00 12.40
C ASP A 279 0.77 -18.84 13.25
N ASN A 280 1.89 -18.25 12.87
CA ASN A 280 2.43 -17.07 13.54
C ASN A 280 1.54 -15.83 13.34
N VAL A 281 0.97 -15.65 12.16
CA VAL A 281 -0.01 -14.58 11.88
C VAL A 281 -1.25 -14.73 12.75
N LEU A 282 -1.88 -15.91 12.73
CA LEU A 282 -3.08 -16.21 13.51
C LEU A 282 -2.89 -15.99 15.00
N GLN A 283 -1.80 -16.52 15.54
CA GLN A 283 -1.45 -16.37 16.95
C GLN A 283 -1.19 -14.89 17.31
N GLY A 284 -0.46 -14.16 16.46
CA GLY A 284 -0.20 -12.73 16.66
C GLY A 284 -1.46 -11.88 16.56
N GLN A 285 -2.37 -12.19 15.64
CA GLN A 285 -3.66 -11.49 15.54
C GLN A 285 -4.57 -11.82 16.73
N ARG A 286 -4.56 -13.02 17.26
CA ARG A 286 -5.30 -13.37 18.49
C ARG A 286 -4.77 -12.61 19.70
N GLU A 287 -3.45 -12.48 19.86
CA GLU A 287 -2.84 -11.64 20.89
C GLU A 287 -3.28 -10.17 20.74
N PHE A 288 -3.19 -9.63 19.53
CA PHE A 288 -3.60 -8.26 19.23
C PHE A 288 -5.07 -8.00 19.57
N ARG A 289 -5.97 -8.91 19.20
CA ARG A 289 -7.40 -8.85 19.53
C ARG A 289 -7.64 -8.85 21.02
N GLY A 290 -6.98 -9.74 21.76
CA GLY A 290 -7.11 -9.76 23.24
C GLY A 290 -6.67 -8.45 23.90
N LEU A 291 -5.66 -7.78 23.35
CA LEU A 291 -5.22 -6.47 23.82
C LEU A 291 -6.21 -5.35 23.42
N LEU A 292 -6.81 -5.42 22.23
CA LEU A 292 -7.87 -4.49 21.80
C LEU A 292 -9.11 -4.65 22.68
N ASP A 293 -9.52 -5.89 23.00
CA ASP A 293 -10.63 -6.19 23.91
C ASP A 293 -10.37 -5.58 25.30
N GLY A 294 -9.17 -5.80 25.84
CA GLY A 294 -8.75 -5.24 27.13
C GLY A 294 -8.72 -3.70 27.16
N ALA A 295 -8.55 -3.07 25.99
CA ALA A 295 -8.54 -1.60 25.82
C ALA A 295 -9.91 -1.03 25.45
N GLY A 296 -10.94 -1.86 25.24
CA GLY A 296 -12.26 -1.47 24.76
C GLY A 296 -12.25 -0.89 23.34
N ILE A 297 -11.37 -1.36 22.47
CA ILE A 297 -11.25 -0.88 21.08
C ILE A 297 -11.94 -1.88 20.16
N PRO A 298 -13.00 -1.45 19.44
CA PRO A 298 -13.75 -2.33 18.55
C PRO A 298 -12.94 -2.71 17.30
N TYR A 299 -13.13 -3.94 16.83
CA TYR A 299 -12.56 -4.48 15.62
C TYR A 299 -13.52 -5.49 14.97
N GLU A 300 -13.27 -5.82 13.72
CA GLU A 300 -13.85 -6.96 13.01
C GLU A 300 -12.73 -7.95 12.67
N ALA A 301 -12.93 -9.24 12.95
CA ALA A 301 -11.93 -10.26 12.70
C ALA A 301 -12.54 -11.54 12.17
N HIS A 302 -11.86 -12.16 11.19
CA HIS A 302 -12.23 -13.39 10.51
C HIS A 302 -11.10 -14.42 10.59
N GLU A 303 -11.42 -15.60 11.09
CA GLU A 303 -10.55 -16.77 11.07
C GLU A 303 -11.16 -17.79 10.12
N GLU A 304 -10.52 -18.02 8.97
CA GLU A 304 -11.07 -18.82 7.88
C GLU A 304 -10.24 -20.08 7.61
N PRO A 305 -10.86 -21.18 7.19
CA PRO A 305 -10.11 -22.34 6.72
C PRO A 305 -9.13 -21.98 5.61
N GLY A 306 -7.95 -22.60 5.63
CA GLY A 306 -6.89 -22.36 4.66
C GLY A 306 -5.63 -21.80 5.30
N SER A 307 -4.61 -21.54 4.47
CA SER A 307 -3.30 -21.10 4.94
C SER A 307 -3.05 -19.62 4.62
N HIS A 308 -1.80 -19.28 4.35
CA HIS A 308 -1.33 -17.93 4.03
C HIS A 308 -1.78 -17.51 2.63
N GLU A 309 -3.02 -17.04 2.49
CA GLU A 309 -3.65 -16.71 1.22
C GLU A 309 -4.49 -15.42 1.31
N PHE A 310 -4.56 -14.66 0.20
CA PHE A 310 -5.43 -13.50 0.09
C PHE A 310 -6.86 -13.94 -0.24
N ARG A 311 -7.84 -13.53 0.60
CA ARG A 311 -9.24 -13.94 0.50
C ARG A 311 -10.08 -12.83 -0.11
N VAL A 312 -10.28 -12.88 -1.43
CA VAL A 312 -11.01 -11.85 -2.19
C VAL A 312 -12.41 -11.57 -1.62
N PRO A 313 -13.24 -12.57 -1.24
CA PRO A 313 -14.56 -12.27 -0.68
C PRO A 313 -14.51 -11.43 0.60
N LEU A 314 -13.54 -11.68 1.48
CA LEU A 314 -13.33 -10.89 2.69
C LEU A 314 -12.75 -9.50 2.38
N PHE A 315 -11.89 -9.39 1.37
CA PHE A 315 -11.42 -8.08 0.92
C PHE A 315 -12.55 -7.22 0.35
N LEU A 316 -13.48 -7.79 -0.41
CA LEU A 316 -14.66 -7.04 -0.92
C LEU A 316 -15.54 -6.52 0.23
N ARG A 317 -15.78 -7.34 1.25
CA ARG A 317 -16.47 -6.92 2.48
C ARG A 317 -15.71 -5.81 3.21
N ASP A 318 -14.40 -5.98 3.34
CA ASP A 318 -13.51 -4.99 3.96
C ASP A 318 -13.53 -3.65 3.20
N LEU A 319 -13.46 -3.69 1.89
CA LEU A 319 -13.50 -2.50 1.03
C LEU A 319 -14.79 -1.69 1.22
N ASP A 320 -15.95 -2.36 1.34
CA ASP A 320 -17.22 -1.70 1.66
C ASP A 320 -17.19 -1.06 3.05
N GLY A 321 -16.61 -1.73 4.03
CA GLY A 321 -16.39 -1.20 5.37
C GLY A 321 -15.43 0.00 5.40
N ILE A 322 -14.35 -0.05 4.62
CA ILE A 322 -13.42 1.07 4.43
C ILE A 322 -14.16 2.29 3.86
N ILE A 323 -14.87 2.11 2.73
CA ILE A 323 -15.66 3.19 2.11
C ILE A 323 -16.73 3.71 3.08
N GLY A 324 -17.36 2.81 3.86
CA GLY A 324 -18.32 3.18 4.90
C GLY A 324 -17.73 4.07 6.00
N ARG A 325 -16.46 3.88 6.33
CA ARG A 325 -15.76 4.60 7.42
C ARG A 325 -15.21 5.95 6.98
N LEU A 326 -14.76 6.06 5.74
CA LEU A 326 -14.09 7.26 5.23
C LEU A 326 -15.07 8.36 4.84
N ARG A 327 -14.55 9.59 4.72
CA ARG A 327 -15.28 10.75 4.20
C ARG A 327 -15.87 10.42 2.82
N LYS A 328 -17.09 10.83 2.57
CA LYS A 328 -17.79 10.56 1.31
C LYS A 328 -17.33 11.51 0.21
N ALA A 329 -17.14 10.96 -1.00
CA ALA A 329 -16.76 11.69 -2.21
C ALA A 329 -17.91 12.59 -2.73
#